data_3e1d2c26c1046e55cf7c1300bfc5763d
#
_entry.id   3e1d2c26c1046e55cf7c1300bfc5763d
#
_cell.length_a   1.000
_cell.length_b   1.000
_cell.length_c   1.000
_cell.angle_alpha   90.00
_cell.angle_beta   90.00
_cell.angle_gamma   90.00
#
_symmetry.space_group_name_H-M   'P 1'
#
loop_
_entity.id
_entity.type
_entity.pdbx_description
1 polymer ?
#
loop_
_entity_poly.entity_id
_entity_poly.type
_entity_poly.pdbx_seq_one_letter_code
_entity_poly.pdbx_strand_id
1 'polypeptide(L)'
;MRFQATHRRWGARLAGAALGAMASALPADAQTVADFYSRTPLTLIVGSGVGGGFDLYARLFAPYYAKHIPGHPAIVVKNQPGAGGLANMNTMFHTAPRDGSEIAATFNTIALMPLYGDRDAQFDPRKLNWIGSIGKQQAVCVTWKTAPIKTLNDARKQEVLVSSTGRNSTPAIFPRILNALFGTKFKVISGYSTSEMRLALEKGEVQGICGLAWQTLQSTSASWIADNDLNVILQMGLVKDKDLPATVPLALDLLSKPEDKTFFRLAALPGEFGRPFVAPPGIPADRLAALRKAFDATMTDPDFVAAATKAQMTIDPLDGGQIQALLDEAYAAPEVVRGRVAEYFLPAH
;
A
#
# COMPACT_ATOMS: atom_id res chain seq x y z
N MET A 1 63.15 49.97 -60.71
CA MET A 1 62.03 49.85 -61.67
C MET A 1 60.74 49.65 -60.89
N ARG A 2 60.00 50.69 -60.60
CA ARG A 2 58.84 51.30 -61.23
C ARG A 2 57.86 50.26 -61.78
N PHE A 3 56.67 50.14 -61.16
CA PHE A 3 55.30 50.38 -61.66
C PHE A 3 54.30 50.13 -60.51
N GLN A 4 53.79 51.17 -59.98
CA GLN A 4 52.47 51.83 -60.03
C GLN A 4 51.23 50.85 -60.02
N ALA A 5 50.53 50.93 -58.98
CA ALA A 5 49.16 51.28 -58.63
C ALA A 5 48.06 51.12 -59.72
N THR A 6 47.00 50.46 -59.39
CA THR A 6 45.67 50.95 -59.75
C THR A 6 44.64 50.43 -58.72
N HIS A 7 44.03 51.39 -58.05
CA HIS A 7 42.80 51.26 -57.26
C HIS A 7 41.60 50.92 -58.16
N ARG A 8 40.79 50.01 -57.78
CA ARG A 8 39.42 50.05 -58.24
C ARG A 8 38.48 49.62 -57.11
N ARG A 9 37.75 50.60 -56.60
CA ARG A 9 36.62 50.54 -55.71
C ARG A 9 35.51 49.66 -56.33
N TRP A 10 35.02 48.71 -55.62
CA TRP A 10 33.63 48.26 -55.76
C TRP A 10 33.04 48.13 -54.34
N GLY A 11 32.38 49.22 -54.01
CA GLY A 11 31.52 49.27 -52.84
C GLY A 11 30.16 48.73 -53.16
N ALA A 12 29.52 48.42 -52.10
CA ALA A 12 28.05 48.32 -51.91
C ALA A 12 27.28 47.23 -52.67
N ARG A 13 26.83 46.28 -51.94
CA ARG A 13 25.42 45.74 -51.93
C ARG A 13 25.39 44.32 -51.37
N LEU A 14 25.39 44.16 -50.07
CA LEU A 14 24.83 42.99 -49.36
C LEU A 14 24.32 43.45 -48.00
N ALA A 15 23.37 44.37 -48.03
CA ALA A 15 22.44 44.62 -46.93
C ALA A 15 21.09 44.09 -47.39
N GLY A 16 20.63 43.03 -46.82
CA GLY A 16 19.25 42.60 -47.11
C GLY A 16 19.05 41.10 -47.22
N ALA A 17 19.30 40.32 -46.18
CA ALA A 17 18.69 38.98 -46.01
C ALA A 17 18.88 38.44 -44.58
N ALA A 18 18.56 39.24 -43.56
CA ALA A 18 18.55 38.82 -42.16
C ALA A 18 17.18 39.14 -41.51
N LEU A 19 16.10 38.86 -42.24
CA LEU A 19 14.73 38.91 -41.70
C LEU A 19 14.03 37.68 -42.22
N GLY A 20 13.69 36.74 -41.33
CA GLY A 20 12.77 35.70 -41.73
C GLY A 20 13.03 34.31 -41.14
N ALA A 21 13.41 34.20 -39.86
CA ALA A 21 13.28 32.93 -39.15
C ALA A 21 12.97 33.18 -37.67
N MET A 22 12.01 34.04 -37.37
CA MET A 22 11.22 33.86 -36.16
C MET A 22 10.29 32.67 -36.44
N ALA A 23 10.82 31.47 -36.30
CA ALA A 23 9.99 30.26 -36.17
C ALA A 23 9.08 30.52 -34.97
N SER A 24 7.82 30.77 -35.25
CA SER A 24 6.72 30.73 -34.29
C SER A 24 6.81 29.38 -33.62
N ALA A 25 7.48 29.29 -32.45
CA ALA A 25 7.29 28.22 -31.53
C ALA A 25 5.82 28.31 -31.11
N LEU A 26 4.94 27.66 -31.88
CA LEU A 26 3.57 27.38 -31.42
C LEU A 26 3.77 26.74 -30.05
N PRO A 27 3.10 27.23 -29.00
CA PRO A 27 3.08 26.48 -27.74
C PRO A 27 2.56 25.09 -28.11
N ALA A 28 3.40 24.06 -27.90
CA ALA A 28 2.90 22.70 -27.95
C ALA A 28 1.75 22.69 -26.95
N ASP A 29 0.50 22.57 -27.43
CA ASP A 29 -0.68 22.44 -26.57
C ASP A 29 -0.36 21.30 -25.63
N ALA A 30 -0.01 21.65 -24.39
CA ALA A 30 0.24 20.67 -23.37
C ALA A 30 -1.08 19.90 -23.22
N GLN A 31 -1.07 18.62 -23.59
CA GLN A 31 -2.23 17.75 -23.50
C GLN A 31 -2.84 17.90 -22.11
N THR A 32 -4.10 18.34 -22.03
CA THR A 32 -4.74 18.48 -20.72
C THR A 32 -4.88 17.14 -20.03
N VAL A 33 -4.96 17.14 -18.71
CA VAL A 33 -5.19 15.91 -17.93
C VAL A 33 -6.47 15.19 -18.41
N ALA A 34 -7.53 15.95 -18.73
CA ALA A 34 -8.76 15.40 -19.24
C ALA A 34 -8.62 14.76 -20.62
N ASP A 35 -7.87 15.41 -21.54
CA ASP A 35 -7.59 14.84 -22.86
C ASP A 35 -6.76 13.56 -22.79
N PHE A 36 -5.81 13.51 -21.85
CA PHE A 36 -5.02 12.30 -21.63
C PHE A 36 -5.89 11.14 -21.18
N TYR A 37 -6.65 11.31 -20.10
CA TYR A 37 -7.45 10.23 -19.52
C TYR A 37 -8.70 9.89 -20.34
N SER A 38 -9.22 10.78 -21.19
CA SER A 38 -10.32 10.43 -22.11
C SER A 38 -9.91 9.40 -23.19
N ARG A 39 -8.60 9.28 -23.45
CA ARG A 39 -8.04 8.38 -24.49
C ARG A 39 -7.20 7.25 -23.92
N THR A 40 -6.79 7.35 -22.65
CA THR A 40 -5.86 6.42 -22.00
C THR A 40 -6.55 5.78 -20.80
N PRO A 41 -6.78 4.46 -20.80
CA PRO A 41 -7.29 3.79 -19.62
C PRO A 41 -6.28 3.84 -18.50
N LEU A 42 -6.75 3.89 -17.23
CA LEU A 42 -5.93 3.75 -16.06
C LEU A 42 -5.82 2.28 -15.66
N THR A 43 -4.62 1.74 -15.60
CA THR A 43 -4.37 0.40 -15.06
C THR A 43 -4.16 0.50 -13.54
N LEU A 44 -4.96 -0.25 -12.78
CA LEU A 44 -4.81 -0.39 -11.33
C LEU A 44 -4.25 -1.78 -11.03
N ILE A 45 -2.97 -1.85 -10.69
CA ILE A 45 -2.30 -3.10 -10.33
C ILE A 45 -2.51 -3.39 -8.85
N VAL A 46 -3.06 -4.56 -8.53
CA VAL A 46 -3.26 -5.02 -7.15
C VAL A 46 -2.17 -6.02 -6.78
N GLY A 47 -1.38 -5.71 -5.75
CA GLY A 47 -0.25 -6.54 -5.30
C GLY A 47 -0.63 -7.85 -4.62
N SER A 48 -1.93 -8.16 -4.50
CA SER A 48 -2.45 -9.39 -3.89
C SER A 48 -3.18 -10.27 -4.89
N GLY A 49 -3.42 -11.53 -4.50
CA GLY A 49 -4.29 -12.44 -5.25
C GLY A 49 -5.76 -12.01 -5.22
N VAL A 50 -6.55 -12.55 -6.14
CA VAL A 50 -7.98 -12.27 -6.30
C VAL A 50 -8.75 -12.69 -5.03
N GLY A 51 -9.75 -11.88 -4.65
CA GLY A 51 -10.65 -12.15 -3.50
C GLY A 51 -10.05 -11.86 -2.13
N GLY A 52 -8.82 -11.34 -2.06
CA GLY A 52 -8.25 -10.80 -0.83
C GLY A 52 -8.74 -9.39 -0.52
N GLY A 53 -8.55 -8.93 0.72
CA GLY A 53 -9.03 -7.61 1.15
C GLY A 53 -8.54 -6.46 0.28
N PHE A 54 -7.28 -6.46 -0.15
CA PHE A 54 -6.75 -5.44 -1.06
C PHE A 54 -7.43 -5.48 -2.44
N ASP A 55 -7.68 -6.66 -2.99
CA ASP A 55 -8.35 -6.83 -4.29
C ASP A 55 -9.82 -6.37 -4.24
N LEU A 56 -10.55 -6.76 -3.20
CA LEU A 56 -11.96 -6.39 -3.03
C LEU A 56 -12.13 -4.88 -2.89
N TYR A 57 -11.29 -4.22 -2.07
CA TYR A 57 -11.32 -2.77 -1.92
C TYR A 57 -10.96 -2.05 -3.23
N ALA A 58 -9.93 -2.52 -3.95
CA ALA A 58 -9.51 -1.94 -5.21
C ALA A 58 -10.62 -2.04 -6.29
N ARG A 59 -11.30 -3.19 -6.37
CA ARG A 59 -12.40 -3.41 -7.32
C ARG A 59 -13.64 -2.59 -6.98
N LEU A 60 -13.98 -2.46 -5.70
CA LEU A 60 -15.07 -1.58 -5.27
C LEU A 60 -14.75 -0.12 -5.58
N PHE A 61 -13.53 0.32 -5.28
CA PHE A 61 -13.07 1.69 -5.47
C PHE A 61 -13.02 2.13 -6.94
N ALA A 62 -12.52 1.27 -7.82
CA ALA A 62 -12.19 1.62 -9.21
C ALA A 62 -13.32 2.34 -9.99
N PRO A 63 -14.59 1.88 -10.02
CA PRO A 63 -15.64 2.53 -10.80
C PRO A 63 -16.00 3.92 -10.26
N TYR A 64 -15.93 4.13 -8.95
CA TYR A 64 -16.19 5.44 -8.35
C TYR A 64 -15.01 6.40 -8.54
N TYR A 65 -13.79 5.90 -8.43
CA TYR A 65 -12.58 6.68 -8.70
C TYR A 65 -12.54 7.21 -10.14
N ALA A 66 -12.92 6.37 -11.10
CA ALA A 66 -13.01 6.77 -12.51
C ALA A 66 -13.91 7.98 -12.73
N LYS A 67 -15.02 8.11 -12.00
CA LYS A 67 -15.95 9.25 -12.10
C LYS A 67 -15.31 10.59 -11.74
N HIS A 68 -14.32 10.59 -10.84
CA HIS A 68 -13.69 11.80 -10.33
C HIS A 68 -12.39 12.17 -11.05
N ILE A 69 -11.83 11.28 -11.85
CA ILE A 69 -10.65 11.59 -12.68
C ILE A 69 -11.10 12.42 -13.88
N PRO A 70 -10.50 13.60 -14.17
CA PRO A 70 -10.79 14.35 -15.38
C PRO A 70 -10.61 13.48 -16.62
N GLY A 71 -11.59 13.47 -17.52
CA GLY A 71 -11.59 12.59 -18.71
C GLY A 71 -12.24 11.22 -18.50
N HIS A 72 -12.58 10.87 -17.24
CA HIS A 72 -13.33 9.65 -16.86
C HIS A 72 -12.78 8.37 -17.50
N PRO A 73 -11.52 8.00 -17.26
CA PRO A 73 -10.90 6.84 -17.89
C PRO A 73 -11.59 5.53 -17.49
N ALA A 74 -11.58 4.56 -18.37
CA ALA A 74 -11.83 3.19 -17.94
C ALA A 74 -10.71 2.73 -17.00
N ILE A 75 -11.04 2.13 -15.86
CA ILE A 75 -10.05 1.56 -14.95
C ILE A 75 -9.99 0.04 -15.11
N VAL A 76 -8.82 -0.47 -15.48
CA VAL A 76 -8.55 -1.90 -15.65
C VAL A 76 -7.83 -2.41 -14.41
N VAL A 77 -8.50 -3.22 -13.60
CA VAL A 77 -7.92 -3.82 -12.39
C VAL A 77 -7.23 -5.14 -12.75
N LYS A 78 -5.93 -5.23 -12.44
CA LYS A 78 -5.10 -6.43 -12.67
C LYS A 78 -4.44 -6.87 -11.37
N ASN A 79 -4.38 -8.17 -11.10
CA ASN A 79 -3.65 -8.72 -9.96
C ASN A 79 -2.23 -9.11 -10.38
N GLN A 80 -1.25 -8.68 -9.59
CA GLN A 80 0.16 -9.05 -9.72
C GLN A 80 0.70 -9.47 -8.34
N PRO A 81 0.32 -10.66 -7.85
CA PRO A 81 0.82 -11.15 -6.59
C PRO A 81 2.28 -11.56 -6.72
N GLY A 82 3.01 -11.59 -5.60
CA GLY A 82 4.38 -12.09 -5.54
C GLY A 82 5.18 -11.47 -4.40
N ALA A 83 5.88 -12.31 -3.66
CA ALA A 83 6.77 -11.93 -2.55
C ALA A 83 6.13 -10.93 -1.55
N GLY A 84 4.83 -11.08 -1.24
CA GLY A 84 4.11 -10.18 -0.34
C GLY A 84 3.98 -8.75 -0.88
N GLY A 85 3.91 -8.57 -2.21
CA GLY A 85 3.78 -7.26 -2.87
C GLY A 85 5.09 -6.65 -3.36
N LEU A 86 6.26 -7.22 -3.02
CA LEU A 86 7.56 -6.70 -3.48
C LEU A 86 7.69 -6.71 -5.00
N ALA A 87 7.23 -7.79 -5.67
CA ALA A 87 7.27 -7.88 -7.12
C ALA A 87 6.50 -6.73 -7.78
N ASN A 88 5.30 -6.42 -7.29
CA ASN A 88 4.50 -5.30 -7.75
C ASN A 88 5.23 -3.96 -7.56
N MET A 89 5.77 -3.70 -6.37
CA MET A 89 6.40 -2.42 -6.08
C MET A 89 7.73 -2.20 -6.79
N ASN A 90 8.53 -3.24 -6.98
CA ASN A 90 9.72 -3.16 -7.83
C ASN A 90 9.34 -2.82 -9.27
N THR A 91 8.28 -3.43 -9.82
CA THR A 91 7.74 -3.08 -11.15
C THR A 91 7.29 -1.63 -11.20
N MET A 92 6.49 -1.17 -10.22
CA MET A 92 6.02 0.22 -10.13
C MET A 92 7.16 1.22 -10.08
N PHE A 93 8.24 0.90 -9.37
CA PHE A 93 9.37 1.83 -9.23
C PHE A 93 10.26 1.88 -10.46
N HIS A 94 10.53 0.75 -11.12
CA HIS A 94 11.54 0.65 -12.18
C HIS A 94 10.98 0.68 -13.60
N THR A 95 9.82 0.03 -13.84
CA THR A 95 9.35 -0.30 -15.20
C THR A 95 7.96 0.20 -15.53
N ALA A 96 7.14 0.58 -14.55
CA ALA A 96 5.82 1.13 -14.81
C ALA A 96 5.88 2.42 -15.63
N PRO A 97 4.90 2.68 -16.50
CA PRO A 97 4.81 3.93 -17.26
C PRO A 97 4.81 5.14 -16.33
N ARG A 98 5.63 6.15 -16.68
CA ARG A 98 5.75 7.38 -15.90
C ARG A 98 4.85 8.51 -16.42
N ASP A 99 3.80 8.15 -17.09
CA ASP A 99 2.84 9.09 -17.68
C ASP A 99 1.54 9.23 -16.87
N GLY A 100 1.39 8.48 -15.78
CA GLY A 100 0.18 8.48 -14.95
C GLY A 100 -0.90 7.50 -15.40
N SER A 101 -0.64 6.64 -16.40
CA SER A 101 -1.58 5.62 -16.88
C SER A 101 -1.61 4.35 -16.01
N GLU A 102 -0.72 4.25 -15.04
CA GLU A 102 -0.67 3.09 -14.13
C GLU A 102 -0.50 3.51 -12.67
N ILE A 103 -1.27 2.89 -11.79
CA ILE A 103 -1.17 3.02 -10.33
C ILE A 103 -1.25 1.64 -9.68
N ALA A 104 -0.84 1.52 -8.44
CA ALA A 104 -0.93 0.27 -7.70
C ALA A 104 -1.71 0.42 -6.39
N ALA A 105 -2.47 -0.64 -6.05
CA ALA A 105 -2.91 -0.92 -4.68
C ALA A 105 -1.96 -1.97 -4.09
N THR A 106 -1.25 -1.61 -3.03
CA THR A 106 -0.18 -2.44 -2.49
C THR A 106 -0.40 -2.82 -1.03
N PHE A 107 0.39 -3.77 -0.53
CA PHE A 107 0.38 -4.11 0.89
C PHE A 107 0.94 -2.95 1.73
N ASN A 108 0.35 -2.76 2.88
CA ASN A 108 0.74 -1.72 3.83
C ASN A 108 2.15 -1.89 4.42
N THR A 109 2.66 -3.12 4.48
CA THR A 109 4.03 -3.41 4.96
C THR A 109 5.11 -2.93 4.00
N ILE A 110 4.79 -2.85 2.71
CA ILE A 110 5.76 -2.61 1.64
C ILE A 110 6.52 -1.30 1.80
N ALA A 111 5.84 -0.25 2.25
CA ALA A 111 6.44 1.07 2.49
C ALA A 111 7.64 1.03 3.47
N LEU A 112 7.71 0.02 4.33
CA LEU A 112 8.74 -0.10 5.37
C LEU A 112 9.80 -1.17 5.06
N MET A 113 9.63 -2.01 4.03
CA MET A 113 10.59 -3.07 3.72
C MET A 113 12.01 -2.56 3.46
N PRO A 114 12.23 -1.49 2.66
CA PRO A 114 13.57 -0.93 2.48
C PRO A 114 14.16 -0.38 3.78
N LEU A 115 13.32 0.19 4.65
CA LEU A 115 13.74 0.71 5.96
C LEU A 115 14.33 -0.38 6.85
N TYR A 116 13.80 -1.59 6.75
CA TYR A 116 14.27 -2.75 7.52
C TYR A 116 15.41 -3.50 6.83
N GLY A 117 15.85 -3.06 5.65
CA GLY A 117 16.99 -3.65 4.93
C GLY A 117 16.63 -4.88 4.11
N ASP A 118 15.38 -5.05 3.70
CA ASP A 118 14.99 -6.10 2.76
C ASP A 118 15.68 -5.86 1.40
N ARG A 119 16.62 -6.74 1.04
CA ARG A 119 17.42 -6.62 -0.19
C ARG A 119 16.59 -6.85 -1.47
N ASP A 120 15.44 -7.51 -1.36
CA ASP A 120 14.52 -7.71 -2.46
C ASP A 120 13.62 -6.47 -2.69
N ALA A 121 13.58 -5.53 -1.74
CA ALA A 121 12.91 -4.25 -1.88
C ALA A 121 13.80 -3.25 -2.61
N GLN A 122 13.79 -3.31 -3.95
CA GLN A 122 14.64 -2.51 -4.83
C GLN A 122 14.01 -1.16 -5.20
N PHE A 123 13.39 -0.48 -4.24
CA PHE A 123 12.75 0.82 -4.44
C PHE A 123 12.93 1.71 -3.21
N ASP A 124 12.83 3.02 -3.42
CA ASP A 124 12.76 4.00 -2.32
C ASP A 124 11.30 4.47 -2.18
N PRO A 125 10.58 4.10 -1.12
CA PRO A 125 9.18 4.45 -0.95
C PRO A 125 8.94 5.96 -0.78
N ARG A 126 9.96 6.73 -0.40
CA ARG A 126 9.92 8.19 -0.29
C ARG A 126 9.91 8.89 -1.66
N LYS A 127 10.32 8.18 -2.72
CA LYS A 127 10.31 8.66 -4.11
C LYS A 127 9.06 8.22 -4.89
N LEU A 128 8.26 7.36 -4.32
CA LEU A 128 6.97 6.99 -4.89
C LEU A 128 5.95 8.11 -4.69
N ASN A 129 4.96 8.17 -5.55
CA ASN A 129 3.89 9.14 -5.47
C ASN A 129 2.68 8.54 -4.76
N TRP A 130 2.61 8.66 -3.45
CA TRP A 130 1.46 8.20 -2.67
C TRP A 130 0.22 9.01 -3.03
N ILE A 131 -0.87 8.32 -3.39
CA ILE A 131 -2.14 8.92 -3.79
C ILE A 131 -3.02 9.08 -2.57
N GLY A 132 -3.20 8.02 -1.80
CA GLY A 132 -4.00 7.97 -0.59
C GLY A 132 -4.17 6.53 -0.11
N SER A 133 -4.88 6.35 1.01
CA SER A 133 -5.30 5.06 1.54
C SER A 133 -6.78 5.09 1.87
N ILE A 134 -7.53 4.07 1.49
CA ILE A 134 -8.98 3.99 1.75
C ILE A 134 -9.30 3.88 3.25
N GLY A 135 -8.41 3.23 4.02
CA GLY A 135 -8.64 3.11 5.45
C GLY A 135 -7.59 2.28 6.15
N LYS A 136 -7.48 2.52 7.45
CA LYS A 136 -6.61 1.79 8.36
C LYS A 136 -6.95 0.32 8.43
N GLN A 137 -6.01 -0.47 8.91
CA GLN A 137 -6.17 -1.90 9.13
C GLN A 137 -5.83 -2.27 10.57
N GLN A 138 -6.82 -2.80 11.28
CA GLN A 138 -6.59 -3.37 12.59
C GLN A 138 -6.25 -4.85 12.46
N ALA A 139 -4.99 -5.20 12.61
CA ALA A 139 -4.60 -6.60 12.62
C ALA A 139 -5.16 -7.31 13.86
N VAL A 140 -5.69 -8.51 13.67
CA VAL A 140 -6.21 -9.36 14.77
C VAL A 140 -5.56 -10.74 14.73
N CYS A 141 -5.53 -11.38 15.87
CA CYS A 141 -5.23 -12.79 15.99
C CYS A 141 -6.53 -13.55 16.31
N VAL A 142 -6.96 -14.39 15.38
CA VAL A 142 -8.18 -15.17 15.53
C VAL A 142 -7.88 -16.65 15.47
N THR A 143 -8.69 -17.45 16.20
CA THR A 143 -8.70 -18.91 16.10
C THR A 143 -10.12 -19.38 15.81
N TRP A 144 -10.23 -20.57 15.23
CA TRP A 144 -11.54 -21.16 14.96
C TRP A 144 -12.24 -21.55 16.27
N LYS A 145 -13.57 -21.47 16.31
CA LYS A 145 -14.37 -21.72 17.53
C LYS A 145 -14.06 -23.04 18.23
N THR A 146 -13.74 -24.09 17.48
CA THR A 146 -13.41 -25.42 18.00
C THR A 146 -11.96 -25.59 18.41
N ALA A 147 -11.09 -24.62 18.07
CA ALA A 147 -9.68 -24.67 18.47
C ALA A 147 -9.55 -24.55 20.00
N PRO A 148 -8.61 -25.27 20.63
CA PRO A 148 -8.39 -25.20 22.08
C PRO A 148 -7.73 -23.91 22.54
N ILE A 149 -7.43 -23.00 21.63
CA ILE A 149 -6.79 -21.71 21.87
C ILE A 149 -7.85 -20.62 21.82
N LYS A 150 -8.26 -20.10 22.98
CA LYS A 150 -9.28 -19.07 23.12
C LYS A 150 -8.73 -17.75 23.68
N THR A 151 -7.52 -17.78 24.20
CA THR A 151 -6.85 -16.63 24.81
C THR A 151 -5.37 -16.58 24.40
N LEU A 152 -4.74 -15.42 24.57
CA LEU A 152 -3.29 -15.28 24.39
C LEU A 152 -2.51 -16.23 25.33
N ASN A 153 -3.04 -16.50 26.51
CA ASN A 153 -2.42 -17.40 27.48
C ASN A 153 -2.42 -18.88 27.01
N ASP A 154 -3.45 -19.30 26.27
CA ASP A 154 -3.47 -20.64 25.68
C ASP A 154 -2.41 -20.79 24.60
N ALA A 155 -2.19 -19.74 23.79
CA ALA A 155 -1.15 -19.71 22.77
C ALA A 155 0.29 -19.75 23.35
N ARG A 156 0.47 -19.47 24.66
CA ARG A 156 1.76 -19.65 25.37
C ARG A 156 2.02 -21.11 25.76
N LYS A 157 0.95 -21.88 25.97
CA LYS A 157 1.05 -23.25 26.52
C LYS A 157 1.34 -24.31 25.46
N GLN A 158 0.84 -24.11 24.25
CA GLN A 158 0.94 -25.11 23.16
C GLN A 158 1.23 -24.45 21.81
N GLU A 159 1.77 -25.27 20.88
CA GLU A 159 1.97 -24.84 19.49
C GLU A 159 0.62 -24.53 18.81
N VAL A 160 0.59 -23.46 18.05
CA VAL A 160 -0.59 -23.00 17.29
C VAL A 160 -0.18 -22.79 15.84
N LEU A 161 -0.70 -23.63 14.94
CA LEU A 161 -0.49 -23.47 13.52
C LEU A 161 -1.32 -22.30 12.99
N VAL A 162 -0.66 -21.33 12.36
CA VAL A 162 -1.32 -20.17 11.75
C VAL A 162 -0.89 -20.00 10.30
N SER A 163 -1.83 -19.64 9.43
CA SER A 163 -1.57 -19.45 8.00
C SER A 163 -1.12 -18.03 7.67
N SER A 164 -0.33 -17.89 6.59
CA SER A 164 0.08 -16.59 6.04
C SER A 164 0.17 -16.59 4.52
N THR A 165 0.07 -15.40 3.91
CA THR A 165 0.17 -15.23 2.46
C THR A 165 1.61 -15.21 1.96
N GLY A 166 2.56 -14.81 2.79
CA GLY A 166 3.97 -14.74 2.42
C GLY A 166 4.79 -14.06 3.50
N ARG A 167 6.11 -14.16 3.39
CA ARG A 167 7.07 -13.74 4.44
C ARG A 167 6.92 -12.29 4.90
N ASN A 168 6.54 -11.39 3.99
CA ASN A 168 6.45 -9.95 4.23
C ASN A 168 5.03 -9.50 4.60
N SER A 169 4.10 -10.44 4.75
CA SER A 169 2.72 -10.13 5.14
C SER A 169 2.58 -10.06 6.66
N THR A 170 1.65 -9.25 7.13
CA THR A 170 1.33 -9.15 8.57
C THR A 170 1.01 -10.50 9.20
N PRO A 171 0.29 -11.45 8.53
CA PRO A 171 0.10 -12.79 9.08
C PRO A 171 1.38 -13.64 9.23
N ALA A 172 2.47 -13.28 8.58
CA ALA A 172 3.77 -13.94 8.81
C ALA A 172 4.59 -13.22 9.89
N ILE A 173 4.47 -11.92 9.99
CA ILE A 173 5.29 -11.07 10.86
C ILE A 173 4.77 -11.07 12.30
N PHE A 174 3.48 -10.78 12.51
CA PHE A 174 2.92 -10.65 13.86
C PHE A 174 3.05 -11.90 14.72
N PRO A 175 2.82 -13.13 14.24
CA PRO A 175 3.04 -14.32 15.07
C PRO A 175 4.46 -14.39 15.63
N ARG A 176 5.49 -14.03 14.84
CA ARG A 176 6.89 -14.02 15.29
C ARG A 176 7.13 -12.96 16.38
N ILE A 177 6.57 -11.76 16.18
CA ILE A 177 6.61 -10.68 17.17
C ILE A 177 5.93 -11.09 18.48
N LEU A 178 4.75 -11.72 18.38
CA LEU A 178 4.02 -12.19 19.56
C LEU A 178 4.78 -13.30 20.30
N ASN A 179 5.43 -14.21 19.58
CA ASN A 179 6.29 -15.22 20.19
C ASN A 179 7.41 -14.57 21.01
N ALA A 180 8.04 -13.54 20.48
CA ALA A 180 9.15 -12.85 21.16
C ALA A 180 8.67 -12.00 22.36
N LEU A 181 7.59 -11.25 22.19
CA LEU A 181 7.13 -10.31 23.23
C LEU A 181 6.31 -10.98 24.34
N PHE A 182 5.53 -12.01 23.98
CA PHE A 182 4.57 -12.61 24.88
C PHE A 182 4.85 -14.09 25.20
N GLY A 183 5.87 -14.70 24.58
CA GLY A 183 6.19 -16.12 24.78
C GLY A 183 5.13 -17.07 24.19
N THR A 184 4.38 -16.63 23.18
CA THR A 184 3.44 -17.49 22.46
C THR A 184 4.21 -18.51 21.59
N LYS A 185 3.50 -19.54 21.12
CA LYS A 185 4.11 -20.63 20.34
C LYS A 185 3.46 -20.76 18.96
N PHE A 186 3.28 -19.63 18.28
CA PHE A 186 2.76 -19.63 16.92
C PHE A 186 3.78 -20.22 15.95
N LYS A 187 3.31 -21.12 15.08
CA LYS A 187 4.07 -21.67 13.96
C LYS A 187 3.40 -21.28 12.66
N VAL A 188 4.10 -20.50 11.84
CA VAL A 188 3.56 -19.94 10.60
C VAL A 188 3.72 -20.91 9.46
N ILE A 189 2.63 -21.17 8.75
CA ILE A 189 2.59 -21.90 7.48
C ILE A 189 2.29 -20.88 6.38
N SER A 190 3.25 -20.68 5.49
CA SER A 190 3.17 -19.66 4.42
C SER A 190 2.81 -20.27 3.06
N GLY A 191 2.37 -19.44 2.13
CA GLY A 191 2.09 -19.82 0.75
C GLY A 191 0.62 -19.82 0.36
N TYR A 192 -0.26 -19.44 1.27
CA TYR A 192 -1.70 -19.29 1.01
C TYR A 192 -2.03 -17.94 0.34
N SER A 193 -3.06 -17.89 -0.49
CA SER A 193 -3.81 -16.66 -0.73
C SER A 193 -4.68 -16.33 0.50
N THR A 194 -5.21 -15.11 0.59
CA THR A 194 -6.10 -14.75 1.70
C THR A 194 -7.35 -15.65 1.74
N SER A 195 -7.87 -16.04 0.58
CA SER A 195 -9.03 -16.95 0.50
C SER A 195 -8.69 -18.35 0.98
N GLU A 196 -7.51 -18.87 0.61
CA GLU A 196 -7.03 -20.19 1.05
C GLU A 196 -6.71 -20.21 2.54
N MET A 197 -6.17 -19.12 3.12
CA MET A 197 -5.98 -19.00 4.58
C MET A 197 -7.30 -19.21 5.32
N ARG A 198 -8.39 -18.60 4.84
CA ARG A 198 -9.72 -18.74 5.43
C ARG A 198 -10.24 -20.17 5.30
N LEU A 199 -10.11 -20.75 4.11
CA LEU A 199 -10.54 -22.12 3.87
C LEU A 199 -9.78 -23.13 4.75
N ALA A 200 -8.47 -22.95 4.90
CA ALA A 200 -7.61 -23.78 5.76
C ALA A 200 -8.03 -23.68 7.25
N LEU A 201 -8.41 -22.47 7.70
CA LEU A 201 -8.93 -22.25 9.05
C LEU A 201 -10.26 -22.98 9.27
N GLU A 202 -11.20 -22.84 8.34
CA GLU A 202 -12.53 -23.47 8.41
C GLU A 202 -12.43 -25.00 8.40
N LYS A 203 -11.52 -25.55 7.60
CA LYS A 203 -11.25 -27.00 7.52
C LYS A 203 -10.43 -27.55 8.68
N GLY A 204 -9.87 -26.69 9.54
CA GLY A 204 -9.01 -27.09 10.65
C GLY A 204 -7.60 -27.51 10.24
N GLU A 205 -7.16 -27.20 9.02
CA GLU A 205 -5.76 -27.41 8.57
C GLU A 205 -4.80 -26.53 9.36
N VAL A 206 -5.25 -25.32 9.75
CA VAL A 206 -4.60 -24.43 10.70
C VAL A 206 -5.58 -24.08 11.81
N GLN A 207 -5.06 -23.73 12.98
CA GLN A 207 -5.88 -23.40 14.14
C GLN A 207 -6.26 -21.92 14.22
N GLY A 208 -5.48 -21.06 13.52
CA GLY A 208 -5.70 -19.62 13.57
C GLY A 208 -5.13 -18.87 12.37
N ILE A 209 -5.49 -17.59 12.32
CA ILE A 209 -4.88 -16.56 11.47
C ILE A 209 -4.52 -15.40 12.39
N CYS A 210 -3.24 -15.03 12.43
CA CYS A 210 -2.75 -14.01 13.34
C CYS A 210 -2.03 -12.91 12.56
N GLY A 211 -2.64 -11.72 12.47
CA GLY A 211 -2.14 -10.61 11.65
C GLY A 211 -2.99 -10.27 10.42
N LEU A 212 -4.13 -10.91 10.23
CA LEU A 212 -5.11 -10.50 9.22
C LEU A 212 -5.90 -9.28 9.73
N ALA A 213 -6.23 -8.36 8.84
CA ALA A 213 -7.02 -7.19 9.21
C ALA A 213 -8.46 -7.58 9.57
N TRP A 214 -8.99 -7.01 10.66
CA TRP A 214 -10.39 -7.19 11.08
C TRP A 214 -11.36 -6.81 9.96
N GLN A 215 -11.09 -5.68 9.28
CA GLN A 215 -11.88 -5.20 8.15
C GLN A 215 -11.91 -6.17 6.96
N THR A 216 -10.86 -6.99 6.81
CA THR A 216 -10.88 -8.08 5.82
C THR A 216 -11.81 -9.21 6.25
N LEU A 217 -11.82 -9.58 7.53
CA LEU A 217 -12.76 -10.58 8.06
C LEU A 217 -14.21 -10.10 7.96
N GLN A 218 -14.47 -8.84 8.29
CA GLN A 218 -15.80 -8.24 8.14
C GLN A 218 -16.33 -8.34 6.70
N SER A 219 -15.49 -7.98 5.71
CA SER A 219 -15.90 -7.96 4.30
C SER A 219 -15.90 -9.32 3.60
N THR A 220 -15.16 -10.32 4.12
CA THR A 220 -14.99 -11.62 3.44
C THR A 220 -15.54 -12.80 4.21
N SER A 221 -15.87 -12.64 5.48
CA SER A 221 -16.27 -13.72 6.41
C SER A 221 -17.28 -13.22 7.43
N ALA A 222 -18.21 -12.35 7.00
CA ALA A 222 -19.22 -11.75 7.86
C ALA A 222 -20.06 -12.80 8.62
N SER A 223 -20.37 -13.95 8.00
CA SER A 223 -21.08 -15.06 8.62
C SER A 223 -20.31 -15.63 9.82
N TRP A 224 -19.00 -15.78 9.73
CA TRP A 224 -18.17 -16.27 10.84
C TRP A 224 -18.25 -15.38 12.08
N ILE A 225 -18.38 -14.06 11.85
CA ILE A 225 -18.53 -13.07 12.92
C ILE A 225 -19.93 -13.16 13.51
N ALA A 226 -20.98 -13.22 12.66
CA ALA A 226 -22.37 -13.30 13.07
C ALA A 226 -22.66 -14.60 13.84
N ASP A 227 -22.08 -15.73 13.41
CA ASP A 227 -22.28 -17.07 13.99
C ASP A 227 -21.33 -17.36 15.16
N ASN A 228 -20.49 -16.38 15.55
CA ASN A 228 -19.46 -16.52 16.59
C ASN A 228 -18.50 -17.69 16.35
N ASP A 229 -18.08 -17.89 15.10
CA ASP A 229 -17.18 -18.95 14.69
C ASP A 229 -15.71 -18.66 15.01
N LEU A 230 -15.41 -17.42 15.42
CA LEU A 230 -14.05 -16.96 15.71
C LEU A 230 -13.87 -16.61 17.19
N ASN A 231 -12.77 -17.07 17.77
CA ASN A 231 -12.22 -16.49 18.99
C ASN A 231 -11.24 -15.37 18.60
N VAL A 232 -11.57 -14.12 18.85
CA VAL A 232 -10.64 -12.99 18.63
C VAL A 232 -9.79 -12.83 19.90
N ILE A 233 -8.56 -13.33 19.87
CA ILE A 233 -7.72 -13.44 21.07
C ILE A 233 -6.85 -12.22 21.34
N LEU A 234 -6.61 -11.39 20.32
CA LEU A 234 -5.76 -10.19 20.43
C LEU A 234 -6.00 -9.25 19.24
N GLN A 235 -5.91 -7.96 19.47
CA GLN A 235 -5.81 -6.95 18.42
C GLN A 235 -4.42 -6.28 18.44
N MET A 236 -3.88 -6.00 17.25
CA MET A 236 -2.50 -5.55 17.06
C MET A 236 -2.47 -4.26 16.23
N GLY A 237 -2.79 -3.16 16.87
CA GLY A 237 -2.77 -1.81 16.32
C GLY A 237 -2.19 -0.83 17.34
N LEU A 238 -2.26 0.46 17.03
CA LEU A 238 -1.82 1.53 17.93
C LEU A 238 -2.90 1.91 18.94
N VAL A 239 -4.17 1.69 18.59
CA VAL A 239 -5.35 1.93 19.43
C VAL A 239 -6.34 0.77 19.29
N LYS A 240 -7.27 0.66 20.23
CA LYS A 240 -8.37 -0.32 20.12
C LYS A 240 -9.31 0.04 18.96
N ASP A 241 -9.68 -0.96 18.17
CA ASP A 241 -10.69 -0.81 17.14
C ASP A 241 -12.09 -0.78 17.78
N LYS A 242 -12.90 0.20 17.38
CA LYS A 242 -14.27 0.40 17.91
C LYS A 242 -15.25 -0.71 17.51
N ASP A 243 -14.96 -1.40 16.40
CA ASP A 243 -15.81 -2.46 15.85
C ASP A 243 -15.47 -3.83 16.44
N LEU A 244 -14.46 -3.90 17.33
CA LEU A 244 -14.13 -5.10 18.09
C LEU A 244 -14.76 -5.05 19.50
N PRO A 245 -15.15 -6.22 20.07
CA PRO A 245 -15.59 -6.27 21.45
C PRO A 245 -14.54 -5.67 22.40
N ALA A 246 -14.99 -4.84 23.35
CA ALA A 246 -14.11 -4.17 24.31
C ALA A 246 -13.26 -5.16 25.15
N THR A 247 -13.69 -6.40 25.25
CA THR A 247 -12.98 -7.50 25.92
C THR A 247 -11.76 -8.00 25.17
N VAL A 248 -11.65 -7.72 23.84
CA VAL A 248 -10.48 -8.11 23.07
C VAL A 248 -9.29 -7.23 23.47
N PRO A 249 -8.21 -7.81 24.00
CA PRO A 249 -7.08 -7.03 24.47
C PRO A 249 -6.30 -6.40 23.31
N LEU A 250 -5.74 -5.21 23.53
CA LEU A 250 -4.78 -4.58 22.63
C LEU A 250 -3.37 -5.02 23.03
N ALA A 251 -2.59 -5.52 22.09
CA ALA A 251 -1.22 -5.99 22.36
C ALA A 251 -0.34 -4.92 23.02
N LEU A 252 -0.47 -3.67 22.57
CA LEU A 252 0.29 -2.54 23.10
C LEU A 252 0.01 -2.28 24.60
N ASP A 253 -1.23 -2.50 25.05
CA ASP A 253 -1.63 -2.30 26.45
C ASP A 253 -1.05 -3.40 27.37
N LEU A 254 -0.78 -4.58 26.82
CA LEU A 254 -0.21 -5.71 27.59
C LEU A 254 1.31 -5.62 27.78
N LEU A 255 1.97 -4.70 27.09
CA LEU A 255 3.41 -4.49 27.21
C LEU A 255 3.72 -3.58 28.39
N SER A 256 4.66 -3.98 29.24
CA SER A 256 5.09 -3.20 30.40
C SER A 256 6.35 -2.37 30.12
N LYS A 257 7.29 -2.91 29.32
CA LYS A 257 8.58 -2.28 29.06
C LYS A 257 8.46 -1.17 28.00
N PRO A 258 8.98 0.04 28.27
CA PRO A 258 8.93 1.15 27.30
C PRO A 258 9.58 0.81 25.95
N GLU A 259 10.69 0.08 25.95
CA GLU A 259 11.39 -0.35 24.74
C GLU A 259 10.57 -1.32 23.89
N ASP A 260 9.78 -2.21 24.51
CA ASP A 260 8.87 -3.11 23.80
C ASP A 260 7.67 -2.36 23.23
N LYS A 261 7.19 -1.33 23.92
CA LYS A 261 6.14 -0.45 23.40
C LYS A 261 6.61 0.33 22.17
N THR A 262 7.82 0.90 22.23
CA THR A 262 8.41 1.64 21.09
C THR A 262 8.63 0.72 19.90
N PHE A 263 9.18 -0.47 20.13
CA PHE A 263 9.33 -1.50 19.12
C PHE A 263 7.98 -1.88 18.49
N PHE A 264 6.97 -2.19 19.32
CA PHE A 264 5.66 -2.63 18.83
C PHE A 264 4.94 -1.53 18.06
N ARG A 265 5.07 -0.26 18.48
CA ARG A 265 4.50 0.88 17.72
C ARG A 265 5.03 0.92 16.29
N LEU A 266 6.35 0.80 16.10
CA LEU A 266 6.94 0.78 14.76
C LEU A 266 6.53 -0.47 13.98
N ALA A 267 6.46 -1.63 14.62
CA ALA A 267 6.02 -2.87 13.98
C ALA A 267 4.53 -2.86 13.59
N ALA A 268 3.68 -2.14 14.32
CA ALA A 268 2.25 -1.99 14.04
C ALA A 268 1.93 -0.85 13.06
N LEU A 269 2.88 0.03 12.76
CA LEU A 269 2.71 1.17 11.86
C LEU A 269 2.14 0.82 10.48
N PRO A 270 2.45 -0.35 9.86
CA PRO A 270 1.77 -0.77 8.63
C PRO A 270 0.25 -0.72 8.70
N GLY A 271 -0.36 -0.94 9.87
CA GLY A 271 -1.80 -0.81 10.08
C GLY A 271 -2.33 0.60 9.79
N GLU A 272 -1.57 1.62 10.11
CA GLU A 272 -1.92 3.03 9.83
C GLU A 272 -1.85 3.33 8.33
N PHE A 273 -0.88 2.78 7.59
CA PHE A 273 -0.87 2.89 6.12
C PHE A 273 -2.11 2.26 5.48
N GLY A 274 -2.67 1.25 6.10
CA GLY A 274 -3.93 0.63 5.73
C GLY A 274 -3.95 0.02 4.34
N ARG A 275 -4.68 0.63 3.39
CA ARG A 275 -4.83 0.17 2.00
C ARG A 275 -4.36 1.23 1.03
N PRO A 276 -3.03 1.41 0.89
CA PRO A 276 -2.47 2.51 0.14
C PRO A 276 -2.53 2.29 -1.38
N PHE A 277 -2.73 3.42 -2.07
CA PHE A 277 -2.63 3.55 -3.52
C PHE A 277 -1.42 4.43 -3.85
N VAL A 278 -0.68 4.03 -4.85
CA VAL A 278 0.59 4.67 -5.20
C VAL A 278 0.80 4.70 -6.71
N ALA A 279 1.44 5.76 -7.19
CA ALA A 279 1.87 5.89 -8.58
C ALA A 279 3.41 5.82 -8.67
N PRO A 280 3.96 5.50 -9.86
CA PRO A 280 5.40 5.47 -10.12
C PRO A 280 6.07 6.82 -9.83
N PRO A 281 7.38 6.85 -9.58
CA PRO A 281 8.12 8.11 -9.49
C PRO A 281 8.15 8.82 -10.86
N GLY A 282 8.15 10.16 -10.83
CA GLY A 282 8.37 10.97 -12.03
C GLY A 282 7.17 11.09 -12.97
N ILE A 283 5.95 10.79 -12.52
CA ILE A 283 4.74 11.12 -13.30
C ILE A 283 4.53 12.64 -13.33
N PRO A 284 3.88 13.20 -14.37
CA PRO A 284 3.58 14.62 -14.47
C PRO A 284 2.82 15.13 -13.24
N ALA A 285 3.23 16.29 -12.72
CA ALA A 285 2.71 16.83 -11.47
C ALA A 285 1.20 17.15 -11.53
N ASP A 286 0.71 17.61 -12.68
CA ASP A 286 -0.69 17.87 -12.93
C ASP A 286 -1.54 16.59 -12.90
N ARG A 287 -1.02 15.48 -13.45
CA ARG A 287 -1.68 14.17 -13.40
C ARG A 287 -1.68 13.60 -11.98
N LEU A 288 -0.57 13.73 -11.24
CA LEU A 288 -0.54 13.33 -9.84
C LEU A 288 -1.56 14.12 -9.00
N ALA A 289 -1.61 15.44 -9.19
CA ALA A 289 -2.58 16.28 -8.49
C ALA A 289 -4.03 15.88 -8.82
N ALA A 290 -4.31 15.57 -10.08
CA ALA A 290 -5.64 15.10 -10.50
C ALA A 290 -5.99 13.75 -9.87
N LEU A 291 -5.06 12.78 -9.85
CA LEU A 291 -5.26 11.48 -9.20
C LEU A 291 -5.53 11.61 -7.70
N ARG A 292 -4.77 12.45 -6.98
CA ARG A 292 -5.00 12.72 -5.56
C ARG A 292 -6.35 13.37 -5.30
N LYS A 293 -6.68 14.42 -6.05
CA LYS A 293 -7.98 15.11 -5.93
C LYS A 293 -9.14 14.15 -6.23
N ALA A 294 -9.02 13.30 -7.23
CA ALA A 294 -10.03 12.28 -7.54
C ALA A 294 -10.16 11.25 -6.42
N PHE A 295 -9.05 10.86 -5.77
CA PHE A 295 -9.07 9.98 -4.61
C PHE A 295 -9.85 10.62 -3.46
N ASP A 296 -9.52 11.84 -3.07
CA ASP A 296 -10.19 12.57 -1.97
C ASP A 296 -11.68 12.73 -2.24
N ALA A 297 -12.05 13.06 -3.49
CA ALA A 297 -13.45 13.18 -3.89
C ALA A 297 -14.19 11.83 -3.83
N THR A 298 -13.50 10.73 -4.16
CA THR A 298 -14.09 9.37 -4.07
C THR A 298 -14.36 8.98 -2.61
N MET A 299 -13.49 9.36 -1.67
CA MET A 299 -13.66 9.03 -0.25
C MET A 299 -14.92 9.68 0.36
N THR A 300 -15.42 10.74 -0.24
CA THR A 300 -16.63 11.46 0.18
C THR A 300 -17.82 11.28 -0.78
N ASP A 301 -17.66 10.50 -1.86
CA ASP A 301 -18.76 10.19 -2.80
C ASP A 301 -19.84 9.36 -2.10
N PRO A 302 -21.11 9.84 -2.01
CA PRO A 302 -22.19 9.13 -1.32
C PRO A 302 -22.44 7.73 -1.87
N ASP A 303 -22.30 7.55 -3.20
CA ASP A 303 -22.50 6.24 -3.85
C ASP A 303 -21.39 5.25 -3.44
N PHE A 304 -20.13 5.73 -3.36
CA PHE A 304 -19.02 4.92 -2.89
C PHE A 304 -19.18 4.54 -1.42
N VAL A 305 -19.52 5.51 -0.56
CA VAL A 305 -19.72 5.29 0.87
C VAL A 305 -20.86 4.27 1.09
N ALA A 306 -21.98 4.41 0.37
CA ALA A 306 -23.09 3.47 0.47
C ALA A 306 -22.71 2.07 -0.01
N ALA A 307 -21.96 1.95 -1.12
CA ALA A 307 -21.48 0.67 -1.64
C ALA A 307 -20.49 0.00 -0.68
N ALA A 308 -19.56 0.77 -0.09
CA ALA A 308 -18.61 0.27 0.89
C ALA A 308 -19.32 -0.21 2.17
N THR A 309 -20.28 0.56 2.68
CA THR A 309 -21.11 0.17 3.84
C THR A 309 -21.86 -1.13 3.56
N LYS A 310 -22.49 -1.26 2.38
CA LYS A 310 -23.19 -2.51 1.98
C LYS A 310 -22.24 -3.70 1.90
N ALA A 311 -20.99 -3.47 1.48
CA ALA A 311 -19.94 -4.49 1.40
C ALA A 311 -19.22 -4.73 2.74
N GLN A 312 -19.66 -4.09 3.83
CA GLN A 312 -19.02 -4.13 5.16
C GLN A 312 -17.54 -3.72 5.12
N MET A 313 -17.23 -2.74 4.27
CA MET A 313 -15.89 -2.16 4.11
C MET A 313 -15.81 -0.83 4.84
N THR A 314 -14.86 -0.70 5.77
CA THR A 314 -14.62 0.54 6.51
C THR A 314 -13.85 1.54 5.65
N ILE A 315 -14.32 2.79 5.64
CA ILE A 315 -13.65 3.94 5.06
C ILE A 315 -13.14 4.82 6.21
N ASP A 316 -11.82 4.97 6.30
CA ASP A 316 -11.10 5.84 7.25
C ASP A 316 -9.83 6.35 6.53
N PRO A 317 -10.00 7.32 5.59
CA PRO A 317 -8.99 7.62 4.58
C PRO A 317 -7.81 8.40 5.14
N LEU A 318 -6.65 8.18 4.51
CA LEU A 318 -5.49 9.06 4.56
C LEU A 318 -5.21 9.60 3.17
N ASP A 319 -4.88 10.88 3.07
CA ASP A 319 -4.37 11.45 1.83
C ASP A 319 -2.88 11.09 1.60
N GLY A 320 -2.38 11.40 0.40
CA GLY A 320 -0.99 11.07 0.04
C GLY A 320 0.06 11.81 0.87
N GLY A 321 -0.27 12.99 1.39
CA GLY A 321 0.61 13.76 2.29
C GLY A 321 0.69 13.14 3.68
N GLN A 322 -0.42 12.67 4.21
CA GLN A 322 -0.46 11.95 5.49
C GLN A 322 0.32 10.64 5.42
N ILE A 323 0.23 9.90 4.30
CA ILE A 323 1.06 8.70 4.09
C ILE A 323 2.55 9.07 4.08
N GLN A 324 2.92 10.15 3.38
CA GLN A 324 4.32 10.61 3.36
C GLN A 324 4.81 10.98 4.76
N ALA A 325 4.00 11.65 5.58
CA ALA A 325 4.35 12.00 6.95
C ALA A 325 4.58 10.76 7.83
N LEU A 326 3.76 9.72 7.70
CA LEU A 326 3.97 8.45 8.40
C LEU A 326 5.28 7.76 7.98
N LEU A 327 5.64 7.84 6.69
CA LEU A 327 6.93 7.35 6.20
C LEU A 327 8.10 8.12 6.83
N ASP A 328 8.02 9.44 6.81
CA ASP A 328 9.09 10.29 7.35
C ASP A 328 9.27 10.02 8.85
N GLU A 329 8.20 9.84 9.61
CA GLU A 329 8.23 9.40 11.01
C GLU A 329 8.93 8.04 11.17
N ALA A 330 8.55 7.06 10.36
CA ALA A 330 9.15 5.73 10.41
C ALA A 330 10.66 5.76 10.13
N TYR A 331 11.07 6.54 9.11
CA TYR A 331 12.47 6.69 8.74
C TYR A 331 13.30 7.50 9.76
N ALA A 332 12.66 8.37 10.55
CA ALA A 332 13.28 9.10 11.66
C ALA A 332 13.42 8.26 12.95
N ALA A 333 12.82 7.06 13.01
CA ALA A 333 12.92 6.19 14.18
C ALA A 333 14.38 5.79 14.46
N PRO A 334 14.80 5.66 15.76
CA PRO A 334 16.15 5.27 16.12
C PRO A 334 16.60 3.97 15.47
N GLU A 335 17.84 3.91 15.01
CA GLU A 335 18.40 2.75 14.29
C GLU A 335 18.27 1.44 15.09
N VAL A 336 18.51 1.50 16.40
CA VAL A 336 18.34 0.35 17.31
C VAL A 336 16.90 -0.21 17.27
N VAL A 337 15.89 0.65 17.20
CA VAL A 337 14.49 0.23 17.11
C VAL A 337 14.19 -0.35 15.73
N ARG A 338 14.67 0.30 14.67
CA ARG A 338 14.53 -0.18 13.29
C ARG A 338 15.19 -1.54 13.11
N GLY A 339 16.41 -1.72 13.61
CA GLY A 339 17.15 -2.98 13.57
C GLY A 339 16.39 -4.11 14.27
N ARG A 340 15.86 -3.86 15.47
CA ARG A 340 15.04 -4.84 16.19
C ARG A 340 13.76 -5.22 15.41
N VAL A 341 13.08 -4.28 14.78
CA VAL A 341 11.91 -4.58 13.94
C VAL A 341 12.31 -5.39 12.71
N ALA A 342 13.44 -5.06 12.08
CA ALA A 342 13.97 -5.75 10.92
C ALA A 342 14.15 -7.26 11.17
N GLU A 343 14.56 -7.69 12.35
CA GLU A 343 14.72 -9.10 12.73
C GLU A 343 13.42 -9.92 12.52
N TYR A 344 12.24 -9.28 12.63
CA TYR A 344 10.95 -9.94 12.49
C TYR A 344 10.35 -9.77 11.09
N PHE A 345 10.65 -8.67 10.43
CA PHE A 345 10.18 -8.39 9.06
C PHE A 345 11.02 -9.11 8.01
N LEU A 346 12.32 -9.32 8.29
CA LEU A 346 13.19 -10.09 7.42
C LEU A 346 13.22 -11.57 7.84
N PRO A 347 13.35 -12.50 6.89
CA PRO A 347 13.57 -13.90 7.25
C PRO A 347 14.94 -14.05 7.91
N ALA A 348 15.03 -14.91 8.92
CA ALA A 348 16.33 -15.44 9.33
C ALA A 348 16.96 -16.16 8.11
N HIS A 349 18.20 -15.82 7.82
CA HIS A 349 19.00 -16.50 6.79
C HIS A 349 19.36 -17.90 7.23
#